data_0dbd8cd71052759db796b88a9a89d3f4
#
_entry.id   0dbd8cd71052759db796b88a9a89d3f4
#
_cell.length_a   1.000
_cell.length_b   1.000
_cell.length_c   1.000
_cell.angle_alpha   90.00
_cell.angle_beta   90.00
_cell.angle_gamma   90.00
#
_symmetry.space_group_name_H-M   'P 1'
#
loop_
_entity.id
_entity.type
_entity.pdbx_description
1 polymer ?
#
loop_
_entity_poly.entity_id
_entity_poly.type
_entity_poly.pdbx_seq_one_letter_code
_entity_poly.pdbx_strand_id
1 'polypeptide(L)'
;MVIAVLALWGLNSCSNSSPADPKTIGLVQRDTFVQVLTEVHLIEGVKKQRLMRNDDEGAIVLQHYAELFDRFDIDEERFKTTYQWWYQHPVEMDGLLEEVGERLADMEREANRKD
;
A
#
# COMPACT_ATOMS: atom_id res chain seq x y z
N MET A 1 3.54 -54.55 -33.19
CA MET A 1 4.52 -53.74 -32.46
C MET A 1 3.94 -52.39 -32.25
N VAL A 2 3.39 -52.14 -31.08
CA VAL A 2 2.74 -50.89 -30.75
C VAL A 2 3.72 -50.06 -29.92
N ILE A 3 4.20 -49.02 -30.51
CA ILE A 3 5.03 -48.04 -29.79
C ILE A 3 4.07 -47.06 -29.14
N ALA A 4 3.88 -47.26 -27.85
CA ALA A 4 3.14 -46.26 -27.06
C ALA A 4 4.05 -45.03 -26.86
N VAL A 5 3.79 -44.03 -27.63
CA VAL A 5 4.37 -42.70 -27.37
C VAL A 5 3.59 -42.11 -26.20
N LEU A 6 4.15 -42.29 -25.02
CA LEU A 6 3.70 -41.55 -23.85
C LEU A 6 4.14 -40.10 -24.03
N ALA A 7 3.25 -39.32 -24.58
CA ALA A 7 3.39 -37.88 -24.52
C ALA A 7 3.30 -37.47 -23.05
N LEU A 8 4.42 -37.31 -22.41
CA LEU A 8 4.53 -36.62 -21.14
C LEU A 8 4.15 -35.16 -21.40
N TRP A 9 2.88 -34.88 -21.23
CA TRP A 9 2.43 -33.51 -21.06
C TRP A 9 3.00 -33.06 -19.72
N GLY A 10 4.15 -32.42 -19.80
CA GLY A 10 4.65 -31.69 -18.67
C GLY A 10 3.58 -30.69 -18.28
N LEU A 11 2.92 -30.99 -17.17
CA LEU A 11 2.10 -30.00 -16.51
C LEU A 11 3.05 -28.87 -16.11
N ASN A 12 3.15 -27.88 -16.97
CA ASN A 12 3.59 -26.59 -16.54
C ASN A 12 2.48 -26.10 -15.61
N SER A 13 2.55 -26.54 -14.36
CA SER A 13 1.84 -25.85 -13.32
C SER A 13 2.32 -24.42 -13.40
N CYS A 14 1.43 -23.53 -13.79
CA CYS A 14 1.66 -22.12 -13.57
C CYS A 14 2.00 -22.00 -12.10
N SER A 15 3.28 -21.89 -11.83
CA SER A 15 3.71 -21.58 -10.49
C SER A 15 3.02 -20.28 -10.12
N ASN A 16 2.23 -20.29 -9.06
CA ASN A 16 1.80 -19.09 -8.40
C ASN A 16 3.05 -18.46 -7.79
N SER A 17 3.88 -17.90 -8.67
CA SER A 17 4.98 -17.09 -8.19
C SER A 17 4.36 -15.85 -7.58
N SER A 18 4.42 -15.76 -6.26
CA SER A 18 4.14 -14.53 -5.56
C SER A 18 5.00 -13.44 -6.19
N PRO A 19 4.45 -12.25 -6.44
CA PRO A 19 5.28 -11.14 -6.93
C PRO A 19 6.45 -10.92 -5.99
N ALA A 20 7.57 -10.45 -6.53
CA ALA A 20 8.76 -10.17 -5.74
C ALA A 20 8.40 -9.23 -4.59
N ASP A 21 8.99 -9.48 -3.41
CA ASP A 21 8.82 -8.59 -2.27
C ASP A 21 9.33 -7.19 -2.65
N PRO A 22 8.54 -6.12 -2.46
CA PRO A 22 8.96 -4.76 -2.75
C PRO A 22 10.31 -4.40 -2.17
N LYS A 23 10.62 -4.87 -0.97
CA LYS A 23 11.91 -4.63 -0.31
C LYS A 23 13.09 -5.13 -1.14
N THR A 24 12.96 -6.29 -1.80
CA THR A 24 14.04 -6.89 -2.59
C THR A 24 14.35 -6.12 -3.87
N ILE A 25 13.42 -5.29 -4.33
CA ILE A 25 13.59 -4.45 -5.52
C ILE A 25 13.77 -2.97 -5.19
N GLY A 26 14.13 -2.66 -3.95
CA GLY A 26 14.44 -1.29 -3.53
C GLY A 26 13.25 -0.39 -3.22
N LEU A 27 12.05 -0.94 -3.20
CA LEU A 27 10.83 -0.22 -2.84
C LEU A 27 10.60 -0.23 -1.33
N VAL A 28 9.59 0.50 -0.88
CA VAL A 28 9.21 0.49 0.54
C VAL A 28 8.68 -0.89 0.91
N GLN A 29 9.18 -1.43 2.02
CA GLN A 29 8.72 -2.70 2.56
C GLN A 29 7.22 -2.65 2.85
N ARG A 30 6.52 -3.79 2.65
CA ARG A 30 5.07 -3.89 2.78
C ARG A 30 4.53 -3.32 4.10
N ASP A 31 5.07 -3.76 5.23
CA ASP A 31 4.56 -3.33 6.54
C ASP A 31 4.71 -1.83 6.75
N THR A 32 5.82 -1.27 6.34
CA THR A 32 6.06 0.18 6.39
C THR A 32 5.10 0.90 5.44
N PHE A 33 4.91 0.36 4.25
CA PHE A 33 4.00 0.96 3.27
C PHE A 33 2.56 0.97 3.78
N VAL A 34 2.10 -0.09 4.45
CA VAL A 34 0.77 -0.14 5.07
C VAL A 34 0.62 0.96 6.11
N GLN A 35 1.62 1.17 6.96
CA GLN A 35 1.59 2.22 7.97
C GLN A 35 1.53 3.60 7.34
N VAL A 36 2.40 3.85 6.37
CA VAL A 36 2.44 5.15 5.66
C VAL A 36 1.14 5.39 4.92
N LEU A 37 0.64 4.40 4.20
CA LEU A 37 -0.61 4.53 3.44
C LEU A 37 -1.81 4.77 4.36
N THR A 38 -1.83 4.16 5.54
CA THR A 38 -2.85 4.41 6.55
C THR A 38 -2.88 5.89 6.94
N GLU A 39 -1.71 6.48 7.21
CA GLU A 39 -1.62 7.89 7.56
C GLU A 39 -1.92 8.82 6.38
N VAL A 40 -1.56 8.42 5.16
CA VAL A 40 -1.95 9.14 3.95
C VAL A 40 -3.49 9.23 3.86
N HIS A 41 -4.18 8.12 4.13
CA HIS A 41 -5.66 8.12 4.14
C HIS A 41 -6.23 9.06 5.20
N LEU A 42 -5.60 9.15 6.37
CA LEU A 42 -6.00 10.10 7.41
C LEU A 42 -5.82 11.56 6.95
N ILE A 43 -4.69 11.89 6.36
CA ILE A 43 -4.41 13.23 5.84
C ILE A 43 -5.44 13.60 4.77
N GLU A 44 -5.70 12.70 3.83
CA GLU A 44 -6.67 12.94 2.77
C GLU A 44 -8.11 13.04 3.31
N GLY A 45 -8.45 12.28 4.33
CA GLY A 45 -9.75 12.37 4.99
C GLY A 45 -9.97 13.72 5.65
N VAL A 46 -8.97 14.24 6.37
CA VAL A 46 -9.03 15.57 6.99
C VAL A 46 -9.17 16.65 5.92
N LYS A 47 -8.40 16.54 4.85
CA LYS A 47 -8.46 17.47 3.72
C LYS A 47 -9.88 17.55 3.11
N LYS A 48 -10.53 16.40 2.92
CA LYS A 48 -11.90 16.33 2.40
C LYS A 48 -12.93 16.95 3.34
N GLN A 49 -12.79 16.71 4.63
CA GLN A 49 -13.74 17.21 5.64
C GLN A 49 -13.65 18.72 5.82
N ARG A 50 -12.48 19.30 5.64
CA ARG A 50 -12.27 20.76 5.82
C ARG A 50 -12.64 21.58 4.60
N LEU A 51 -12.92 20.96 3.47
CA LEU A 51 -13.39 21.62 2.25
C LEU A 51 -12.51 22.77 1.75
N MET A 52 -11.20 22.65 1.92
CA MET A 52 -10.23 23.61 1.33
C MET A 52 -10.61 25.08 1.52
N ARG A 53 -10.84 25.49 2.76
CA ARG A 53 -11.39 26.83 3.06
C ARG A 53 -10.45 27.99 2.79
N ASN A 54 -9.14 27.72 2.71
CA ASN A 54 -8.14 28.75 2.39
C ASN A 54 -6.84 28.12 1.90
N ASP A 55 -5.96 28.93 1.34
CA ASP A 55 -4.68 28.50 0.79
C ASP A 55 -3.72 27.93 1.87
N ASP A 56 -3.90 28.33 3.12
CA ASP A 56 -3.06 27.87 4.22
C ASP A 56 -3.26 26.39 4.51
N GLU A 57 -4.45 25.82 4.26
CA GLU A 57 -4.71 24.41 4.45
C GLU A 57 -3.88 23.54 3.49
N GLY A 58 -3.66 24.00 2.26
CA GLY A 58 -2.78 23.31 1.32
C GLY A 58 -1.35 23.21 1.83
N ALA A 59 -0.83 24.30 2.40
CA ALA A 59 0.50 24.31 2.99
C ALA A 59 0.61 23.38 4.20
N ILE A 60 -0.44 23.33 5.03
CA ILE A 60 -0.50 22.42 6.20
C ILE A 60 -0.49 20.96 5.75
N VAL A 61 -1.27 20.62 4.72
CA VAL A 61 -1.30 19.26 4.17
C VAL A 61 0.07 18.86 3.64
N LEU A 62 0.74 19.72 2.89
CA LEU A 62 2.10 19.44 2.40
C LEU A 62 3.09 19.23 3.55
N GLN A 63 2.96 20.01 4.62
CA GLN A 63 3.79 19.84 5.82
C GLN A 63 3.55 18.48 6.47
N HIS A 64 2.30 18.03 6.58
CA HIS A 64 1.97 16.72 7.14
C HIS A 64 2.58 15.58 6.32
N TYR A 65 2.55 15.69 4.99
CA TYR A 65 3.20 14.70 4.13
C TYR A 65 4.72 14.70 4.33
N ALA A 66 5.33 15.87 4.40
CA ALA A 66 6.77 15.98 4.62
C ALA A 66 7.19 15.34 5.95
N GLU A 67 6.45 15.61 7.02
CA GLU A 67 6.69 15.03 8.34
C GLU A 67 6.50 13.51 8.34
N LEU A 68 5.47 13.03 7.65
CA LEU A 68 5.19 11.60 7.52
C LEU A 68 6.34 10.88 6.83
N PHE A 69 6.76 11.36 5.68
CA PHE A 69 7.83 10.74 4.91
C PHE A 69 9.18 10.80 5.65
N ASP A 70 9.45 11.91 6.32
CA ASP A 70 10.66 12.06 7.14
C ASP A 70 10.68 11.06 8.30
N ARG A 71 9.56 10.89 8.97
CA ARG A 71 9.45 9.96 10.10
C ARG A 71 9.72 8.50 9.71
N PHE A 72 9.34 8.11 8.49
CA PHE A 72 9.58 6.77 7.98
C PHE A 72 10.83 6.66 7.09
N ASP A 73 11.59 7.75 6.96
CA ASP A 73 12.79 7.82 6.11
C ASP A 73 12.50 7.39 4.66
N ILE A 74 11.44 7.96 4.10
CA ILE A 74 10.99 7.68 2.73
C ILE A 74 10.91 8.99 1.97
N ASP A 75 11.43 9.03 0.73
CA ASP A 75 11.18 10.16 -0.14
C ASP A 75 9.86 9.97 -0.92
N GLU A 76 9.32 11.07 -1.40
CA GLU A 76 8.05 11.09 -2.13
C GLU A 76 8.10 10.20 -3.38
N GLU A 77 9.20 10.24 -4.10
CA GLU A 77 9.37 9.47 -5.33
C GLU A 77 9.36 7.97 -5.05
N ARG A 78 10.06 7.54 -4.01
CA ARG A 78 10.06 6.14 -3.59
C ARG A 78 8.67 5.68 -3.15
N PHE A 79 7.92 6.53 -2.47
CA PHE A 79 6.54 6.24 -2.11
C PHE A 79 5.68 6.06 -3.36
N LYS A 80 5.75 6.98 -4.32
CA LYS A 80 4.99 6.90 -5.56
C LYS A 80 5.33 5.65 -6.37
N THR A 81 6.60 5.32 -6.48
CA THR A 81 7.06 4.13 -7.20
C THR A 81 6.55 2.86 -6.54
N THR A 82 6.57 2.81 -5.21
CA THR A 82 6.02 1.68 -4.44
C THR A 82 4.52 1.56 -4.64
N TYR A 83 3.80 2.68 -4.60
CA TYR A 83 2.35 2.71 -4.86
C TYR A 83 2.02 2.16 -6.24
N GLN A 84 2.75 2.59 -7.27
CA GLN A 84 2.58 2.09 -8.64
C GLN A 84 2.85 0.60 -8.74
N TRP A 85 3.84 0.09 -8.04
CA TRP A 85 4.14 -1.33 -8.01
C TRP A 85 2.96 -2.11 -7.45
N TRP A 86 2.39 -1.69 -6.31
CA TRP A 86 1.20 -2.33 -5.73
C TRP A 86 -0.01 -2.22 -6.65
N TYR A 87 -0.18 -1.08 -7.30
CA TYR A 87 -1.27 -0.85 -8.24
C TYR A 87 -1.24 -1.82 -9.43
N GLN A 88 -0.07 -2.26 -9.83
CA GLN A 88 0.11 -3.26 -10.88
C GLN A 88 -0.13 -4.69 -10.42
N HIS A 89 -0.37 -4.89 -9.12
CA HIS A 89 -0.66 -6.19 -8.52
C HIS A 89 -2.00 -6.12 -7.76
N PRO A 90 -3.13 -6.07 -8.51
CA PRO A 90 -4.44 -5.72 -7.91
C PRO A 90 -4.92 -6.73 -6.87
N VAL A 91 -4.61 -8.01 -7.00
CA VAL A 91 -5.01 -9.03 -6.02
C VAL A 91 -4.30 -8.79 -4.69
N GLU A 92 -2.99 -8.58 -4.75
CA GLU A 92 -2.17 -8.30 -3.56
C GLU A 92 -2.49 -6.93 -2.98
N MET A 93 -2.81 -5.96 -3.83
CA MET A 93 -3.22 -4.62 -3.40
C MET A 93 -4.54 -4.65 -2.61
N ASP A 94 -5.48 -5.50 -3.00
CA ASP A 94 -6.74 -5.69 -2.25
C ASP A 94 -6.47 -6.11 -0.81
N GLY A 95 -5.59 -7.08 -0.60
CA GLY A 95 -5.22 -7.53 0.74
C GLY A 95 -4.55 -6.42 1.55
N LEU A 96 -3.69 -5.65 0.91
CA LEU A 96 -3.02 -4.51 1.54
C LEU A 96 -4.03 -3.43 1.94
N LEU A 97 -4.96 -3.08 1.06
CA LEU A 97 -5.98 -2.08 1.35
C LEU A 97 -6.95 -2.55 2.44
N GLU A 98 -7.26 -3.84 2.49
CA GLU A 98 -8.05 -4.41 3.58
C GLU A 98 -7.35 -4.20 4.93
N GLU A 99 -6.06 -4.44 5.00
CA GLU A 99 -5.27 -4.21 6.21
C GLU A 99 -5.23 -2.72 6.59
N VAL A 100 -5.09 -1.82 5.62
CA VAL A 100 -5.19 -0.38 5.84
C VAL A 100 -6.55 -0.01 6.44
N GLY A 101 -7.63 -0.56 5.89
CA GLY A 101 -8.99 -0.36 6.40
C GLY A 101 -9.16 -0.84 7.83
N GLU A 102 -8.61 -2.00 8.18
CA GLU A 102 -8.62 -2.52 9.55
C GLU A 102 -7.87 -1.61 10.53
N ARG A 103 -6.71 -1.11 10.13
CA ARG A 103 -5.94 -0.16 10.95
C ARG A 103 -6.70 1.14 11.18
N LEU A 104 -7.35 1.67 10.16
CA LEU A 104 -8.18 2.87 10.28
C LEU A 104 -9.36 2.63 11.24
N ALA A 105 -10.02 1.48 11.13
CA ALA A 105 -11.12 1.11 12.03
C ALA A 105 -10.64 0.97 13.48
N ASP A 106 -9.46 0.38 13.70
CA ASP A 106 -8.87 0.27 15.04
C ASP A 106 -8.56 1.64 15.63
N MET A 107 -8.02 2.54 14.83
CA MET A 107 -7.72 3.91 15.26
C MET A 107 -8.99 4.67 15.63
N GLU A 108 -10.06 4.49 14.88
CA GLU A 108 -11.37 5.09 15.17
C GLU A 108 -11.94 4.55 16.49
N ARG A 109 -11.91 3.24 16.70
CA ARG A 109 -12.35 2.63 17.95
C ARG A 109 -11.56 3.13 19.15
N GLU A 110 -10.23 3.24 18.99
CA GLU A 110 -9.36 3.76 20.04
C GLU A 110 -9.68 5.22 20.39
N ALA A 111 -9.92 6.06 19.40
CA ALA A 111 -10.32 7.45 19.59
C ALA A 111 -11.65 7.56 20.33
N ASN A 112 -12.64 6.72 19.96
CA ASN A 112 -13.96 6.73 20.58
C ASN A 112 -13.94 6.20 22.03
N ARG A 113 -12.99 5.34 22.36
CA ARG A 113 -12.86 4.80 23.72
C ARG A 113 -12.38 5.85 24.72
N LYS A 114 -11.68 6.86 24.28
CA LYS A 114 -11.13 7.92 25.14
C LYS A 114 -12.12 9.01 25.49
N ASP A 115 -13.30 9.01 24.88
CA ASP A 115 -14.38 9.98 25.15
C ASP A 115 -15.33 9.50 26.25
#